data_f6626e811dec8d9c8092426d32b3969b
#
_entry.id   f6626e811dec8d9c8092426d32b3969b
#
_cell.length_a   1.000
_cell.length_b   1.000
_cell.length_c   1.000
_cell.angle_alpha   90.00
_cell.angle_beta   90.00
_cell.angle_gamma   90.00
#
_symmetry.space_group_name_H-M   'P 1'
#
loop_
_entity.id
_entity.type
_entity.pdbx_description
1 polymer ?
#
loop_
_entity_poly.entity_id
_entity_poly.type
_entity_poly.pdbx_seq_one_letter_code
_entity_poly.pdbx_strand_id
1 'polypeptide(L)'
;NPETGLALNEGDLGHLVARRANYRKDNLEAPEIIYNPDLKKYYLFTSYDPLMTTYNVRVSRSDAAQGPFTDYFGKAEKDTTYNFPILTAPYRFENHSGWAGTAHCGVFTDGQGNYFMAHQGRLSPQNQLMVLHVRQLFFTPDGWPVVSPERYTGTPSRKFTEVDLVGEWEMIRVQEPKYERRLEAGQILWGEGKLK
;
A
#
# COMPACT_ATOMS: atom_id res chain seq x y z
N ASN A 1 9.16 -17.42 -19.78
CA ASN A 1 9.89 -17.04 -20.98
C ASN A 1 9.41 -15.65 -21.44
N PRO A 2 10.26 -14.62 -21.37
CA PRO A 2 9.87 -13.24 -21.70
C PRO A 2 9.52 -13.03 -23.19
N GLU A 3 10.01 -13.89 -24.07
CA GLU A 3 9.73 -13.77 -25.51
C GLU A 3 8.38 -14.35 -25.92
N THR A 4 7.93 -15.38 -25.21
CA THR A 4 6.71 -16.11 -25.55
C THR A 4 5.56 -15.82 -24.58
N GLY A 5 5.84 -15.29 -23.41
CA GLY A 5 4.88 -15.13 -22.32
C GLY A 5 4.42 -16.46 -21.69
N LEU A 6 5.02 -17.58 -22.08
CA LEU A 6 4.67 -18.89 -21.57
C LEU A 6 5.60 -19.32 -20.42
N ALA A 7 5.14 -20.25 -19.60
CA ALA A 7 6.00 -20.90 -18.60
C ALA A 7 7.22 -21.54 -19.26
N LEU A 8 8.36 -21.58 -18.57
CA LEU A 8 9.58 -22.22 -19.07
C LEU A 8 9.41 -23.73 -19.19
N ASN A 9 8.65 -24.32 -18.28
CA ASN A 9 8.29 -25.72 -18.30
C ASN A 9 6.76 -25.85 -18.28
N GLU A 10 6.21 -26.82 -18.96
CA GLU A 10 4.77 -27.09 -18.96
C GLU A 10 4.26 -27.37 -17.55
N GLY A 11 3.19 -26.70 -17.17
CA GLY A 11 2.58 -26.81 -15.84
C GLY A 11 3.31 -26.08 -14.70
N ASP A 12 4.40 -25.34 -15.00
CA ASP A 12 5.09 -24.54 -14.02
C ASP A 12 4.28 -23.27 -13.67
N LEU A 13 3.85 -23.17 -12.44
CA LEU A 13 3.11 -22.00 -11.90
C LEU A 13 4.03 -20.93 -11.32
N GLY A 14 5.36 -21.13 -11.37
CA GLY A 14 6.34 -20.22 -10.79
C GLY A 14 6.50 -20.39 -9.26
N HIS A 15 7.17 -19.43 -8.65
CA HIS A 15 7.42 -19.42 -7.21
C HIS A 15 6.25 -18.80 -6.45
N LEU A 16 5.82 -19.46 -5.38
CA LEU A 16 4.84 -18.89 -4.46
C LEU A 16 5.51 -17.79 -3.63
N VAL A 17 5.17 -16.54 -3.91
CA VAL A 17 5.74 -15.35 -3.24
C VAL A 17 4.84 -14.80 -2.14
N ALA A 18 3.53 -14.94 -2.29
CA ALA A 18 2.53 -14.47 -1.33
C ALA A 18 1.30 -15.36 -1.32
N ARG A 19 0.66 -15.47 -0.18
CA ARG A 19 -0.68 -16.04 -0.02
C ARG A 19 -1.30 -15.56 1.28
N ARG A 20 -2.63 -15.62 1.36
CA ARG A 20 -3.34 -15.47 2.63
C ARG A 20 -3.70 -16.82 3.22
N ALA A 21 -3.39 -17.03 4.49
CA ALA A 21 -3.63 -18.30 5.16
C ALA A 21 -5.11 -18.65 5.30
N ASN A 22 -6.00 -17.66 5.30
CA ASN A 22 -7.43 -17.83 5.48
C ASN A 22 -8.22 -17.37 4.25
N TYR A 23 -8.12 -18.12 3.16
CA TYR A 23 -8.64 -17.77 1.83
C TYR A 23 -10.17 -17.58 1.72
N ARG A 24 -10.95 -18.01 2.72
CA ARG A 24 -12.41 -18.00 2.62
C ARG A 24 -13.08 -16.63 2.84
N LYS A 25 -12.34 -15.64 3.36
CA LYS A 25 -12.91 -14.33 3.70
C LYS A 25 -12.03 -13.16 3.28
N ASP A 26 -10.81 -13.43 2.87
CA ASP A 26 -9.77 -12.44 2.79
C ASP A 26 -9.19 -12.38 1.38
N ASN A 27 -9.44 -11.30 0.69
CA ASN A 27 -8.91 -11.07 -0.64
C ASN A 27 -7.43 -10.69 -0.55
N LEU A 28 -6.64 -11.23 -1.46
CA LEU A 28 -5.27 -10.85 -1.75
C LEU A 28 -5.14 -10.79 -3.26
N GLU A 29 -4.75 -9.63 -3.79
CA GLU A 29 -4.64 -9.44 -5.24
C GLU A 29 -3.65 -8.33 -5.60
N ALA A 30 -3.56 -8.00 -6.89
CA ALA A 30 -2.75 -6.93 -7.44
C ALA A 30 -1.28 -6.97 -6.97
N PRO A 31 -0.56 -8.08 -7.17
CA PRO A 31 0.85 -8.13 -6.82
C PRO A 31 1.67 -7.25 -7.77
N GLU A 32 2.53 -6.42 -7.20
CA GLU A 32 3.50 -5.60 -7.91
C GLU A 32 4.87 -5.83 -7.31
N ILE A 33 5.86 -6.21 -8.13
CA ILE A 33 7.25 -6.37 -7.68
C ILE A 33 8.11 -5.32 -8.36
N ILE A 34 8.81 -4.53 -7.54
CA ILE A 34 9.82 -3.59 -8.02
C ILE A 34 11.19 -3.92 -7.44
N TYR A 35 12.23 -3.49 -8.14
CA TYR A 35 13.60 -3.50 -7.62
C TYR A 35 14.06 -2.07 -7.33
N ASN A 36 14.54 -1.83 -6.11
CA ASN A 36 15.19 -0.59 -5.75
C ASN A 36 16.73 -0.79 -5.83
N PRO A 37 17.43 -0.17 -6.80
CA PRO A 37 18.85 -0.38 -7.02
C PRO A 37 19.74 0.21 -5.91
N ASP A 38 19.30 1.28 -5.25
CA ASP A 38 20.06 1.93 -4.18
C ASP A 38 20.07 1.08 -2.92
N LEU A 39 18.93 0.48 -2.61
CA LEU A 39 18.74 -0.41 -1.45
C LEU A 39 19.09 -1.87 -1.77
N LYS A 40 19.25 -2.21 -3.04
CA LYS A 40 19.48 -3.58 -3.54
C LYS A 40 18.45 -4.58 -3.02
N LYS A 41 17.16 -4.17 -3.03
CA LYS A 41 16.06 -4.96 -2.52
C LYS A 41 14.92 -5.03 -3.55
N TYR A 42 14.25 -6.16 -3.56
CA TYR A 42 12.95 -6.32 -4.20
C TYR A 42 11.85 -6.04 -3.18
N TYR A 43 10.81 -5.35 -3.63
CA TYR A 43 9.62 -5.04 -2.84
C TYR A 43 8.40 -5.63 -3.52
N LEU A 44 7.63 -6.41 -2.78
CA LEU A 44 6.35 -6.95 -3.22
C LEU A 44 5.23 -6.17 -2.53
N PHE A 45 4.47 -5.45 -3.33
CA PHE A 45 3.25 -4.76 -2.91
C PHE A 45 2.07 -5.65 -3.21
N THR A 46 1.17 -5.79 -2.27
CA THR A 46 -0.04 -6.61 -2.39
C THR A 46 -1.23 -5.88 -1.82
N SER A 47 -2.40 -6.13 -2.39
CA SER A 47 -3.65 -5.49 -1.97
C SER A 47 -4.52 -6.45 -1.19
N TYR A 48 -5.01 -6.00 -0.06
CA TYR A 48 -5.72 -6.78 0.94
C TYR A 48 -7.12 -6.25 1.17
N ASP A 49 -8.04 -7.14 1.56
CA ASP A 49 -9.36 -6.84 2.08
C ASP A 49 -10.41 -6.38 1.05
N PRO A 50 -11.67 -6.13 1.44
CA PRO A 50 -12.75 -5.81 0.53
C PRO A 50 -12.55 -4.50 -0.24
N LEU A 51 -12.65 -4.61 -1.57
CA LEU A 51 -12.44 -3.56 -2.56
C LEU A 51 -13.15 -2.24 -2.29
N MET A 52 -14.40 -2.29 -1.82
CA MET A 52 -15.25 -1.12 -1.70
C MET A 52 -15.03 -0.34 -0.39
N THR A 53 -14.36 -0.92 0.58
CA THR A 53 -14.27 -0.38 1.93
C THR A 53 -12.85 -0.39 2.48
N THR A 54 -12.41 -1.51 3.01
CA THR A 54 -11.17 -1.66 3.78
C THR A 54 -9.94 -1.99 2.93
N TYR A 55 -10.06 -1.96 1.61
CA TYR A 55 -8.99 -2.27 0.68
C TYR A 55 -7.75 -1.44 0.97
N ASN A 56 -6.61 -2.10 1.10
CA ASN A 56 -5.36 -1.51 1.58
C ASN A 56 -4.15 -2.16 0.90
N VAL A 57 -3.05 -1.42 0.79
CA VAL A 57 -1.77 -1.91 0.26
C VAL A 57 -0.84 -2.23 1.41
N ARG A 58 -0.21 -3.39 1.32
CA ARG A 58 0.86 -3.84 2.22
C ARG A 58 2.10 -4.17 1.42
N VAL A 59 3.25 -4.22 2.09
CA VAL A 59 4.53 -4.47 1.42
C VAL A 59 5.39 -5.43 2.22
N SER A 60 6.10 -6.26 1.49
CA SER A 60 7.19 -7.10 1.96
C SER A 60 8.43 -6.89 1.10
N ARG A 61 9.58 -7.34 1.55
CA ARG A 61 10.85 -7.19 0.82
C ARG A 61 11.68 -8.46 0.79
N SER A 62 12.57 -8.56 -0.21
CA SER A 62 13.45 -9.70 -0.43
C SER A 62 14.78 -9.26 -1.05
N ASP A 63 15.80 -10.09 -0.87
CA ASP A 63 17.07 -9.97 -1.60
C ASP A 63 17.01 -10.57 -3.01
N ALA A 64 15.99 -11.34 -3.33
CA ALA A 64 15.82 -12.01 -4.63
C ALA A 64 14.41 -11.79 -5.19
N ALA A 65 14.30 -11.73 -6.52
CA ALA A 65 13.02 -11.51 -7.21
C ALA A 65 11.96 -12.58 -6.92
N GLN A 66 12.40 -13.82 -6.71
CA GLN A 66 11.53 -14.95 -6.36
C GLN A 66 11.27 -15.11 -4.86
N GLY A 67 11.76 -14.20 -4.03
CA GLY A 67 11.62 -14.27 -2.58
C GLY A 67 12.72 -15.10 -1.90
N PRO A 68 12.54 -15.52 -0.63
CA PRO A 68 11.31 -15.27 0.14
C PRO A 68 11.10 -13.78 0.47
N PHE A 69 9.87 -13.32 0.30
CA PHE A 69 9.48 -11.98 0.75
C PHE A 69 9.11 -12.02 2.22
N THR A 70 9.65 -11.10 3.01
CA THR A 70 9.39 -10.99 4.44
C THR A 70 8.83 -9.61 4.78
N ASP A 71 7.94 -9.59 5.75
CA ASP A 71 7.36 -8.37 6.29
C ASP A 71 8.33 -7.66 7.26
N TYR A 72 7.89 -6.51 7.78
CA TYR A 72 8.67 -5.70 8.73
C TYR A 72 9.10 -6.48 9.99
N PHE A 73 8.32 -7.48 10.40
CA PHE A 73 8.60 -8.33 11.55
C PHE A 73 9.38 -9.60 11.20
N GLY A 74 9.84 -9.75 9.96
CA GLY A 74 10.60 -10.89 9.49
C GLY A 74 9.75 -12.12 9.17
N LYS A 75 8.43 -12.00 9.10
CA LYS A 75 7.53 -13.10 8.73
C LYS A 75 7.46 -13.24 7.22
N ALA A 76 7.56 -14.46 6.72
CA ALA A 76 7.41 -14.71 5.30
C ALA A 76 5.96 -14.45 4.85
N GLU A 77 5.78 -13.69 3.77
CA GLU A 77 4.46 -13.29 3.28
C GLU A 77 3.59 -14.48 2.89
N LYS A 78 4.19 -15.54 2.37
CA LYS A 78 3.49 -16.78 2.06
C LYS A 78 2.96 -17.55 3.28
N ASP A 79 3.43 -17.21 4.49
CA ASP A 79 3.14 -17.95 5.73
C ASP A 79 2.34 -17.11 6.73
N THR A 80 2.00 -15.86 6.39
CA THR A 80 1.25 -14.96 7.27
C THR A 80 -0.12 -14.61 6.72
N THR A 81 -1.06 -14.35 7.62
CA THR A 81 -2.37 -13.80 7.27
C THR A 81 -2.32 -12.28 7.17
N TYR A 82 -1.40 -11.66 7.90
CA TYR A 82 -1.23 -10.21 7.99
C TYR A 82 0.22 -9.86 7.71
N ASN A 83 0.40 -8.95 6.77
CA ASN A 83 1.69 -8.45 6.35
C ASN A 83 1.84 -6.97 6.73
N PHE A 84 3.03 -6.54 7.12
CA PHE A 84 3.34 -5.17 7.53
C PHE A 84 4.65 -4.68 6.87
N PRO A 85 4.79 -3.39 6.61
CA PRO A 85 3.87 -2.29 6.95
C PRO A 85 2.67 -2.19 6.02
N ILE A 86 1.60 -1.53 6.49
CA ILE A 86 0.49 -1.07 5.68
C ILE A 86 0.89 0.28 5.11
N LEU A 87 0.77 0.46 3.81
CA LEU A 87 1.14 1.70 3.13
C LEU A 87 -0.04 2.62 2.88
N THR A 88 -1.17 2.03 2.50
CA THR A 88 -2.43 2.75 2.33
C THR A 88 -3.53 2.01 3.06
N ALA A 89 -4.46 2.75 3.63
CA ALA A 89 -5.68 2.26 4.23
C ALA A 89 -6.76 3.33 4.09
N PRO A 90 -8.04 3.03 4.30
CA PRO A 90 -9.06 4.07 4.38
C PRO A 90 -8.65 5.17 5.36
N TYR A 91 -8.81 6.42 4.95
CA TYR A 91 -8.43 7.58 5.77
C TYR A 91 -9.36 8.75 5.55
N ARG A 92 -9.39 9.66 6.53
CA ARG A 92 -10.18 10.87 6.49
C ARG A 92 -9.46 12.00 7.21
N PHE A 93 -9.38 13.15 6.57
CA PHE A 93 -9.05 14.41 7.20
C PHE A 93 -10.29 15.10 7.77
N GLU A 94 -10.10 16.03 8.69
CA GLU A 94 -11.19 16.90 9.19
C GLU A 94 -11.86 17.62 8.02
N ASN A 95 -13.17 17.69 8.06
CA ASN A 95 -14.00 18.29 7.00
C ASN A 95 -13.93 17.61 5.62
N HIS A 96 -13.40 16.40 5.53
CA HIS A 96 -13.43 15.59 4.32
C HIS A 96 -14.27 14.32 4.55
N SER A 97 -15.00 13.87 3.53
CA SER A 97 -15.85 12.68 3.64
C SER A 97 -15.06 11.37 3.76
N GLY A 98 -13.79 11.40 3.41
CA GLY A 98 -12.87 10.26 3.49
C GLY A 98 -12.66 9.50 2.20
N TRP A 99 -11.54 8.81 2.12
CA TRP A 99 -11.17 7.90 1.04
C TRP A 99 -11.20 6.46 1.51
N ALA A 100 -11.91 5.62 0.79
CA ALA A 100 -12.01 4.18 1.00
C ALA A 100 -11.41 3.43 -0.19
N GLY A 101 -11.21 2.13 -0.05
CA GLY A 101 -10.77 1.28 -1.16
C GLY A 101 -9.44 1.69 -1.78
N THR A 102 -8.48 2.13 -0.97
CA THR A 102 -7.23 2.77 -1.38
C THR A 102 -6.13 1.75 -1.67
N ALA A 103 -6.28 0.94 -2.71
CA ALA A 103 -5.32 -0.10 -3.07
C ALA A 103 -5.29 -0.39 -4.58
N HIS A 104 -4.83 -1.57 -4.99
CA HIS A 104 -4.56 -1.98 -6.37
C HIS A 104 -3.52 -1.08 -7.00
N CYS A 105 -2.31 -1.12 -6.45
CA CYS A 105 -1.27 -0.18 -6.82
C CYS A 105 -0.36 -0.69 -7.93
N GLY A 106 0.21 0.29 -8.68
CA GLY A 106 1.43 0.15 -9.45
C GLY A 106 2.46 1.14 -8.92
N VAL A 107 3.73 0.79 -8.89
CA VAL A 107 4.83 1.64 -8.43
C VAL A 107 5.76 1.95 -9.59
N PHE A 108 6.09 3.23 -9.75
CA PHE A 108 6.94 3.68 -10.85
C PHE A 108 7.90 4.80 -10.41
N THR A 109 8.86 5.13 -11.25
CA THR A 109 9.79 6.23 -11.06
C THR A 109 9.65 7.26 -12.19
N ASP A 110 9.99 8.52 -11.87
CA ASP A 110 10.04 9.60 -12.88
C ASP A 110 11.35 9.65 -13.66
N GLY A 111 12.26 8.72 -13.45
CA GLY A 111 13.60 8.70 -14.03
C GLY A 111 14.59 9.67 -13.35
N GLN A 112 14.18 10.42 -12.35
CA GLN A 112 15.02 11.34 -11.57
C GLN A 112 15.28 10.83 -10.14
N GLY A 113 14.89 9.58 -9.88
CA GLY A 113 15.03 8.94 -8.55
C GLY A 113 13.84 9.12 -7.62
N ASN A 114 12.79 9.81 -8.05
CA ASN A 114 11.56 9.88 -7.26
C ASN A 114 10.67 8.67 -7.56
N TYR A 115 10.12 8.09 -6.50
CA TYR A 115 9.17 6.99 -6.58
C TYR A 115 7.75 7.48 -6.36
N PHE A 116 6.84 6.87 -7.08
CA PHE A 116 5.40 7.15 -6.99
C PHE A 116 4.62 5.85 -6.92
N MET A 117 3.47 5.92 -6.23
CA MET A 117 2.47 4.86 -6.21
C MET A 117 1.19 5.39 -6.85
N ALA A 118 0.77 4.76 -7.95
CA ALA A 118 -0.57 4.93 -8.51
C ALA A 118 -1.51 3.88 -7.91
N HIS A 119 -2.68 4.26 -7.47
CA HIS A 119 -3.68 3.33 -6.95
C HIS A 119 -5.09 3.90 -7.11
N GLN A 120 -6.10 3.06 -6.98
CA GLN A 120 -7.47 3.55 -6.91
C GLN A 120 -7.79 4.11 -5.51
N GLY A 121 -8.75 5.04 -5.46
CA GLY A 121 -9.41 5.46 -4.22
C GLY A 121 -10.88 5.71 -4.50
N ARG A 122 -11.72 5.64 -3.48
CA ARG A 122 -13.17 5.82 -3.56
C ARG A 122 -13.62 6.84 -2.55
N LEU A 123 -14.37 7.85 -3.01
CA LEU A 123 -14.89 8.88 -2.12
C LEU A 123 -16.00 8.30 -1.24
N SER A 124 -15.82 8.35 0.06
CA SER A 124 -16.81 7.87 1.02
C SER A 124 -17.93 8.91 1.25
N PRO A 125 -19.16 8.52 1.52
CA PRO A 125 -19.70 7.16 1.56
C PRO A 125 -20.10 6.60 0.19
N GLN A 126 -20.08 7.40 -0.87
CA GLN A 126 -20.50 7.03 -2.21
C GLN A 126 -19.37 6.33 -2.97
N ASN A 127 -18.97 5.16 -2.48
CA ASN A 127 -17.78 4.44 -2.91
C ASN A 127 -17.92 3.62 -4.20
N GLN A 128 -18.89 3.93 -5.06
CA GLN A 128 -19.09 3.20 -6.31
C GLN A 128 -18.09 3.61 -7.40
N LEU A 129 -17.65 4.87 -7.38
CA LEU A 129 -16.72 5.38 -8.39
C LEU A 129 -15.28 5.34 -7.90
N MET A 130 -14.40 4.83 -8.76
CA MET A 130 -12.96 4.86 -8.55
C MET A 130 -12.38 6.18 -9.06
N VAL A 131 -11.44 6.71 -8.32
CA VAL A 131 -10.61 7.86 -8.69
C VAL A 131 -9.16 7.44 -8.65
N LEU A 132 -8.40 7.81 -9.66
CA LEU A 132 -6.95 7.59 -9.67
C LEU A 132 -6.29 8.49 -8.62
N HIS A 133 -5.49 7.86 -7.77
CA HIS A 133 -4.56 8.53 -6.87
C HIS A 133 -3.14 8.28 -7.35
N VAL A 134 -2.34 9.32 -7.41
CA VAL A 134 -0.88 9.22 -7.51
C VAL A 134 -0.30 9.86 -6.25
N ARG A 135 0.52 9.12 -5.53
CA ARG A 135 1.16 9.57 -4.29
C ARG A 135 2.66 9.42 -4.41
N GLN A 136 3.40 10.32 -3.80
CA GLN A 136 4.84 10.16 -3.69
C GLN A 136 5.17 9.05 -2.69
N LEU A 137 6.14 8.21 -3.05
CA LEU A 137 6.63 7.12 -2.23
C LEU A 137 8.08 7.42 -1.82
N PHE A 138 8.38 7.24 -0.56
CA PHE A 138 9.69 7.45 0.03
C PHE A 138 10.18 6.18 0.68
N PHE A 139 11.49 6.08 0.91
CA PHE A 139 12.08 5.00 1.69
C PHE A 139 12.66 5.56 2.99
N THR A 140 12.37 4.89 4.09
CA THR A 140 12.97 5.19 5.40
C THR A 140 14.46 4.82 5.42
N PRO A 141 15.26 5.32 6.39
CA PRO A 141 16.68 4.95 6.48
C PRO A 141 16.95 3.45 6.61
N ASP A 142 16.02 2.69 7.18
CA ASP A 142 16.08 1.21 7.26
C ASP A 142 15.48 0.51 6.04
N GLY A 143 15.14 1.27 4.99
CA GLY A 143 14.75 0.78 3.67
C GLY A 143 13.32 0.28 3.57
N TRP A 144 12.38 0.76 4.40
CA TRP A 144 10.96 0.48 4.20
C TRP A 144 10.26 1.62 3.47
N PRO A 145 9.37 1.29 2.52
CA PRO A 145 8.62 2.34 1.81
C PRO A 145 7.55 2.94 2.72
N VAL A 146 7.33 4.23 2.53
CA VAL A 146 6.22 5.00 3.08
C VAL A 146 5.58 5.81 1.98
N VAL A 147 4.28 6.02 2.04
CA VAL A 147 3.52 6.72 1.00
C VAL A 147 2.97 8.02 1.58
N SER A 148 3.08 9.11 0.81
CA SER A 148 2.46 10.39 1.17
C SER A 148 0.98 10.19 1.55
N PRO A 149 0.49 10.84 2.61
CA PRO A 149 -0.92 10.71 3.02
C PRO A 149 -1.89 11.31 2.00
N GLU A 150 -1.42 12.23 1.14
CA GLU A 150 -2.22 12.89 0.13
C GLU A 150 -1.72 12.65 -1.29
N ARG A 151 -2.59 12.93 -2.26
CA ARG A 151 -2.28 12.86 -3.68
C ARG A 151 -1.19 13.88 -4.04
N TYR A 152 -0.32 13.46 -4.94
CA TYR A 152 0.75 14.31 -5.46
C TYR A 152 0.17 15.46 -6.28
N THR A 153 0.56 16.67 -5.94
CA THR A 153 0.07 17.91 -6.58
C THR A 153 1.02 18.47 -7.64
N GLY A 154 2.10 17.77 -7.95
CA GLY A 154 3.14 18.28 -8.84
C GLY A 154 4.18 19.15 -8.13
N THR A 155 4.09 19.33 -6.82
CA THR A 155 5.06 20.15 -6.06
C THR A 155 6.33 19.37 -5.83
N PRO A 156 7.49 19.88 -6.24
CA PRO A 156 8.78 19.23 -5.98
C PRO A 156 9.05 19.07 -4.48
N SER A 157 9.70 17.97 -4.13
CA SER A 157 10.18 17.77 -2.77
C SER A 157 11.19 18.86 -2.39
N ARG A 158 11.07 19.39 -1.17
CA ARG A 158 12.01 20.35 -0.62
C ARG A 158 12.51 19.89 0.74
N LYS A 159 13.63 20.44 1.17
CA LYS A 159 14.07 20.29 2.54
C LYS A 159 13.17 21.15 3.45
N PHE A 160 12.76 20.59 4.56
CA PHE A 160 12.02 21.27 5.61
C PHE A 160 12.99 21.68 6.72
N THR A 161 12.67 22.78 7.39
CA THR A 161 13.33 23.26 8.60
C THR A 161 12.40 23.07 9.79
N GLU A 162 12.91 23.22 11.00
CA GLU A 162 12.08 23.13 12.21
C GLU A 162 10.93 24.15 12.21
N VAL A 163 11.13 25.32 11.63
CA VAL A 163 10.09 26.36 11.52
C VAL A 163 8.93 25.92 10.63
N ASP A 164 9.20 25.13 9.59
CA ASP A 164 8.15 24.59 8.70
C ASP A 164 7.25 23.57 9.44
N LEU A 165 7.68 23.04 10.57
CA LEU A 165 6.96 22.06 11.36
C LEU A 165 6.12 22.67 12.48
N VAL A 166 6.27 23.99 12.72
CA VAL A 166 5.48 24.71 13.73
C VAL A 166 4.07 24.98 13.17
N GLY A 167 3.04 24.51 13.88
CA GLY A 167 1.65 24.71 13.48
C GLY A 167 0.69 23.66 14.03
N GLU A 168 -0.51 23.72 13.56
CA GLU A 168 -1.53 22.68 13.83
C GLU A 168 -1.44 21.58 12.79
N TRP A 169 -1.52 20.33 13.23
CA TRP A 169 -1.38 19.16 12.38
C TRP A 169 -2.54 18.20 12.58
N GLU A 170 -3.02 17.66 11.49
CA GLU A 170 -3.89 16.49 11.53
C GLU A 170 -3.06 15.21 11.44
N MET A 171 -3.40 14.24 12.28
CA MET A 171 -2.77 12.94 12.26
C MET A 171 -3.70 11.91 11.63
N ILE A 172 -3.22 11.27 10.57
CA ILE A 172 -3.86 10.08 9.99
C ILE A 172 -3.13 8.85 10.50
N ARG A 173 -3.88 7.91 11.01
CA ARG A 173 -3.34 6.62 11.43
C ARG A 173 -3.57 5.58 10.35
N VAL A 174 -2.48 5.17 9.67
CA VAL A 174 -2.51 4.04 8.72
C VAL A 174 -2.40 2.76 9.53
N GLN A 175 -3.51 2.09 9.73
CA GLN A 175 -3.61 0.88 10.55
C GLN A 175 -4.47 -0.16 9.87
N GLU A 176 -4.43 -1.40 10.39
CA GLU A 176 -5.30 -2.46 9.93
C GLU A 176 -6.77 -2.03 10.07
N PRO A 177 -7.52 -2.00 8.95
CA PRO A 177 -8.92 -1.62 8.99
C PRO A 177 -9.71 -2.69 9.76
N LYS A 178 -10.37 -2.29 10.84
CA LYS A 178 -11.24 -3.20 11.58
C LYS A 178 -12.56 -3.35 10.84
N TYR A 179 -12.84 -4.57 10.40
CA TYR A 179 -14.15 -4.94 9.92
C TYR A 179 -15.03 -5.29 11.12
N GLU A 180 -15.83 -4.36 11.58
CA GLU A 180 -16.88 -4.66 12.54
C GLU A 180 -18.14 -5.10 11.80
N ARG A 181 -18.58 -6.33 12.03
CA ARG A 181 -19.81 -6.90 11.46
C ARG A 181 -21.09 -6.12 11.76
N ARG A 182 -21.03 -5.15 12.68
CA ARG A 182 -22.14 -4.31 13.12
C ARG A 182 -22.26 -2.98 12.38
N LEU A 183 -21.28 -2.63 11.55
CA LEU A 183 -21.36 -1.43 10.75
C LEU A 183 -22.29 -1.71 9.57
N GLU A 184 -23.25 -0.83 9.35
CA GLU A 184 -24.08 -0.86 8.15
C GLU A 184 -23.20 -0.83 6.90
N ALA A 185 -23.67 -1.44 5.81
CA ALA A 185 -22.90 -1.50 4.58
C ALA A 185 -22.46 -0.09 4.13
N GLY A 186 -21.16 0.16 4.12
CA GLY A 186 -20.56 1.46 3.76
C GLY A 186 -20.01 2.28 4.93
N GLN A 187 -20.17 1.85 6.18
CA GLN A 187 -19.51 2.51 7.30
C GLN A 187 -18.04 2.05 7.42
N ILE A 188 -17.18 2.99 7.67
CA ILE A 188 -15.73 2.77 7.85
C ILE A 188 -15.31 3.38 9.19
N LEU A 189 -14.58 2.61 9.98
CA LEU A 189 -13.91 3.16 11.17
C LEU A 189 -12.65 3.89 10.72
N TRP A 190 -12.67 5.21 10.88
CA TRP A 190 -11.54 6.07 10.55
C TRP A 190 -10.52 6.06 11.68
N GLY A 191 -9.25 5.90 11.32
CA GLY A 191 -8.17 6.17 12.25
C GLY A 191 -7.98 7.67 12.40
N GLU A 192 -8.67 8.30 13.35
CA GLU A 192 -8.55 9.72 13.63
C GLU A 192 -7.68 9.97 14.87
N GLY A 193 -6.90 11.03 14.84
CA GLY A 193 -6.14 11.51 15.99
C GLY A 193 -5.71 12.95 15.76
N LYS A 194 -5.71 13.75 16.84
CA LYS A 194 -5.13 15.10 16.83
C LYS A 194 -3.83 15.05 17.62
N LEU A 195 -2.76 15.56 17.03
CA LEU A 195 -1.56 15.93 17.77
C LEU A 195 -1.83 17.28 18.44
N LYS A 196 -1.65 17.34 19.75
CA LYS A 196 -1.65 18.60 20.50
C LYS A 196 -0.23 19.11 20.64
#